data_a99b86b79fdcee889f8ed51d21531946
#
_entry.id   a99b86b79fdcee889f8ed51d21531946
#
_cell.length_a   1.000
_cell.length_b   1.000
_cell.length_c   1.000
_cell.angle_alpha   90.00
_cell.angle_beta   90.00
_cell.angle_gamma   90.00
#
_symmetry.space_group_name_H-M   'P 1'
#
loop_
_entity.id
_entity.type
_entity.pdbx_description
1 polymer ?
#
loop_
_entity_poly.entity_id
_entity_poly.type
_entity_poly.pdbx_seq_one_letter_code
_entity_poly.pdbx_strand_id
1 'polypeptide(L)'
;CVTSATQHIRQYVPSSVLQTLVTSLVLTRMDYGNVVLVGLPANQLRRLQSVQNAAARFIFSLQRHDHVTDALISLHWLRVPERIRFKVAVLVYRALHGTAPTYLTNFLSVANSGRRGLRSDDTERLVIPQTRLSTIGDRAFPVTGAVIWNGLPTYVTSSPSLAVFRSRLKTYLFGFSFPDLIV
;
A
#
# COMPACT_ATOMS: atom_id res chain seq x y z
N CYS A 1 -11.59 -5.18 -29.09
CA CYS A 1 -10.39 -5.19 -29.95
C CYS A 1 -9.02 -5.27 -29.22
N VAL A 2 -8.96 -5.10 -27.92
CA VAL A 2 -7.67 -5.22 -27.17
C VAL A 2 -7.27 -6.69 -26.94
N THR A 3 -8.22 -7.59 -26.95
CA THR A 3 -8.05 -9.01 -26.59
C THR A 3 -7.28 -9.86 -27.61
N SER A 4 -7.36 -9.56 -28.92
CA SER A 4 -6.67 -10.40 -29.92
C SER A 4 -5.20 -10.05 -30.04
N ALA A 5 -4.81 -8.79 -30.02
CA ALA A 5 -3.42 -8.35 -30.08
C ALA A 5 -2.63 -8.79 -28.84
N THR A 6 -3.23 -8.75 -27.67
CA THR A 6 -2.60 -9.17 -26.41
C THR A 6 -2.46 -10.67 -26.30
N GLN A 7 -3.37 -11.46 -26.86
CA GLN A 7 -3.22 -12.92 -26.96
C GLN A 7 -2.08 -13.34 -27.87
N HIS A 8 -1.84 -12.62 -28.98
CA HIS A 8 -0.71 -12.88 -29.88
C HIS A 8 0.64 -12.66 -29.19
N ILE A 9 0.82 -11.55 -28.48
CA ILE A 9 2.09 -11.25 -27.78
C ILE A 9 2.44 -12.36 -26.77
N ARG A 10 1.44 -12.91 -26.10
CA ARG A 10 1.64 -13.92 -25.06
C ARG A 10 2.20 -15.25 -25.58
N GLN A 11 1.90 -15.63 -26.80
CA GLN A 11 2.39 -16.88 -27.41
C GLN A 11 3.90 -16.87 -27.63
N TYR A 12 4.50 -15.68 -27.72
CA TYR A 12 5.92 -15.50 -28.01
C TYR A 12 6.76 -15.09 -26.80
N VAL A 13 6.13 -14.82 -25.64
CA VAL A 13 6.82 -14.29 -24.46
C VAL A 13 6.69 -15.28 -23.29
N PRO A 14 7.81 -15.70 -22.67
CA PRO A 14 7.77 -16.50 -21.45
C PRO A 14 6.94 -15.84 -20.34
N SER A 15 6.23 -16.65 -19.55
CA SER A 15 5.34 -16.16 -18.49
C SER A 15 6.05 -15.25 -17.48
N SER A 16 7.32 -15.52 -17.16
CA SER A 16 8.13 -14.69 -16.26
C SER A 16 8.40 -13.30 -16.82
N VAL A 17 8.70 -13.22 -18.12
CA VAL A 17 8.93 -11.94 -18.81
C VAL A 17 7.62 -11.15 -18.89
N LEU A 18 6.51 -11.82 -19.21
CA LEU A 18 5.19 -11.21 -19.23
C LEU A 18 4.81 -10.64 -17.86
N GLN A 19 5.03 -11.41 -16.79
CA GLN A 19 4.79 -10.96 -15.43
C GLN A 19 5.64 -9.72 -15.09
N THR A 20 6.91 -9.71 -15.46
CA THR A 20 7.82 -8.58 -15.25
C THR A 20 7.33 -7.34 -16.01
N LEU A 21 6.97 -7.49 -17.27
CA LEU A 21 6.45 -6.39 -18.09
C LEU A 21 5.16 -5.81 -17.53
N VAL A 22 4.18 -6.66 -17.20
CA VAL A 22 2.91 -6.20 -16.63
C VAL A 22 3.13 -5.53 -15.28
N THR A 23 3.98 -6.10 -14.43
CA THR A 23 4.31 -5.52 -13.12
C THR A 23 4.96 -4.14 -13.29
N SER A 24 5.93 -4.02 -14.19
CA SER A 24 6.64 -2.74 -14.40
C SER A 24 5.75 -1.68 -15.06
N LEU A 25 4.92 -2.04 -16.01
CA LEU A 25 4.09 -1.07 -16.74
C LEU A 25 2.82 -0.68 -15.98
N VAL A 26 2.14 -1.64 -15.39
CA VAL A 26 0.84 -1.40 -14.73
C VAL A 26 1.03 -0.97 -13.28
N LEU A 27 1.77 -1.75 -12.48
CA LEU A 27 1.86 -1.47 -11.05
C LEU A 27 2.68 -0.21 -10.75
N THR A 28 3.72 0.10 -11.52
CA THR A 28 4.45 1.37 -11.33
C THR A 28 3.57 2.58 -11.61
N ARG A 29 2.70 2.51 -12.63
CA ARG A 29 1.73 3.58 -12.91
C ARG A 29 0.66 3.69 -11.83
N MET A 30 0.18 2.57 -11.31
CA MET A 30 -0.76 2.55 -10.19
C MET A 30 -0.12 3.06 -8.89
N ASP A 31 1.18 2.83 -8.70
CA ASP A 31 1.92 3.29 -7.52
C ASP A 31 2.30 4.77 -7.57
N TYR A 32 2.23 5.37 -8.75
CA TYR A 32 2.53 6.79 -8.90
C TYR A 32 1.48 7.64 -8.18
N GLY A 33 1.93 8.43 -7.21
CA GLY A 33 1.03 9.31 -6.46
C GLY A 33 0.13 8.61 -5.45
N ASN A 34 0.45 7.40 -4.96
CA ASN A 34 -0.37 6.66 -4.00
C ASN A 34 -0.78 7.47 -2.75
N VAL A 35 0.04 8.43 -2.32
CA VAL A 35 -0.29 9.34 -1.21
C VAL A 35 -1.54 10.17 -1.52
N VAL A 36 -1.71 10.60 -2.77
CA VAL A 36 -2.88 11.37 -3.21
C VAL A 36 -4.14 10.49 -3.30
N LEU A 37 -3.95 9.18 -3.44
CA LEU A 37 -5.06 8.22 -3.54
C LEU A 37 -5.67 7.85 -2.18
N VAL A 38 -5.06 8.27 -1.08
CA VAL A 38 -5.63 8.06 0.27
C VAL A 38 -6.95 8.82 0.39
N GLY A 39 -7.95 8.18 0.98
CA GLY A 39 -9.27 8.79 1.17
C GLY A 39 -10.09 8.96 -0.11
N LEU A 40 -9.72 8.31 -1.20
CA LEU A 40 -10.57 8.26 -2.39
C LEU A 40 -11.88 7.52 -2.11
N PRO A 41 -12.98 7.96 -2.74
CA PRO A 41 -14.26 7.25 -2.67
C PRO A 41 -14.13 5.79 -3.16
N ALA A 42 -14.90 4.89 -2.56
CA ALA A 42 -14.85 3.46 -2.84
C ALA A 42 -15.07 3.11 -4.32
N ASN A 43 -15.86 3.91 -5.05
CA ASN A 43 -16.10 3.71 -6.49
C ASN A 43 -14.79 3.92 -7.30
N GLN A 44 -13.96 4.89 -6.94
CA GLN A 44 -12.69 5.14 -7.62
C GLN A 44 -11.65 4.06 -7.27
N LEU A 45 -11.58 3.65 -5.99
CA LEU A 45 -10.73 2.53 -5.58
C LEU A 45 -11.11 1.24 -6.30
N ARG A 46 -12.42 0.97 -6.49
CA ARG A 46 -12.89 -0.18 -7.28
C ARG A 46 -12.46 -0.11 -8.75
N ARG A 47 -12.42 1.08 -9.35
CA ARG A 47 -11.91 1.25 -10.72
C ARG A 47 -10.42 0.91 -10.82
N LEU A 48 -9.61 1.37 -9.87
CA LEU A 48 -8.19 1.00 -9.80
C LEU A 48 -8.01 -0.50 -9.55
N GLN A 49 -8.81 -1.09 -8.66
CA GLN A 49 -8.80 -2.53 -8.41
C GLN A 49 -9.15 -3.33 -9.67
N SER A 50 -10.08 -2.84 -10.50
CA SER A 50 -10.43 -3.51 -11.76
C SER A 50 -9.26 -3.54 -12.76
N VAL A 51 -8.43 -2.51 -12.78
CA VAL A 51 -7.19 -2.48 -13.59
C VAL A 51 -6.18 -3.51 -13.08
N GLN A 52 -5.97 -3.58 -11.77
CA GLN A 52 -5.10 -4.59 -11.17
C GLN A 52 -5.60 -6.01 -11.44
N ASN A 53 -6.91 -6.24 -11.32
CA ASN A 53 -7.52 -7.51 -11.61
C ASN A 53 -7.37 -7.92 -13.09
N ALA A 54 -7.51 -6.96 -14.00
CA ALA A 54 -7.31 -7.19 -15.43
C ALA A 54 -5.85 -7.57 -15.72
N ALA A 55 -4.89 -6.91 -15.07
CA ALA A 55 -3.47 -7.24 -15.18
C ALA A 55 -3.16 -8.67 -14.69
N ALA A 56 -3.72 -9.08 -13.54
CA ALA A 56 -3.56 -10.43 -13.02
C ALA A 56 -4.20 -11.49 -13.94
N ARG A 57 -5.41 -11.23 -14.43
CA ARG A 57 -6.06 -12.11 -15.41
C ARG A 57 -5.24 -12.26 -16.68
N PHE A 58 -4.64 -11.17 -17.15
CA PHE A 58 -3.79 -11.21 -18.33
C PHE A 58 -2.56 -12.09 -18.13
N ILE A 59 -1.91 -12.04 -16.97
CA ILE A 59 -0.75 -12.89 -16.65
C ILE A 59 -1.14 -14.38 -16.66
N PHE A 60 -2.28 -14.73 -16.04
CA PHE A 60 -2.72 -16.11 -15.84
C PHE A 60 -3.70 -16.64 -16.90
N SER A 61 -4.01 -15.91 -17.97
CA SER A 61 -5.01 -16.26 -18.98
C SER A 61 -6.42 -16.49 -18.45
N LEU A 62 -6.78 -15.86 -17.37
CA LEU A 62 -8.11 -16.01 -16.79
C LEU A 62 -9.15 -15.27 -17.62
N GLN A 63 -10.34 -15.85 -17.70
CA GLN A 63 -11.48 -15.22 -18.35
C GLN A 63 -12.04 -14.09 -17.48
N ARG A 64 -12.95 -13.29 -18.07
CA ARG A 64 -13.54 -12.14 -17.37
C ARG A 64 -14.34 -12.54 -16.12
N HIS A 65 -14.96 -13.69 -16.16
CA HIS A 65 -15.80 -14.25 -15.09
C HIS A 65 -15.03 -15.07 -14.06
N ASP A 66 -13.76 -15.41 -14.32
CA ASP A 66 -12.96 -16.22 -13.40
C ASP A 66 -12.61 -15.44 -12.13
N HIS A 67 -12.52 -16.17 -11.02
CA HIS A 67 -12.04 -15.60 -9.77
C HIS A 67 -10.56 -15.20 -9.89
N VAL A 68 -10.26 -13.96 -9.50
CA VAL A 68 -8.92 -13.38 -9.65
C VAL A 68 -8.11 -13.46 -8.35
N THR A 69 -8.75 -13.83 -7.25
CA THR A 69 -8.14 -13.82 -5.91
C THR A 69 -6.87 -14.68 -5.86
N ASP A 70 -6.94 -15.92 -6.34
CA ASP A 70 -5.80 -16.85 -6.35
C ASP A 70 -4.63 -16.33 -7.18
N ALA A 71 -4.93 -15.68 -8.30
CA ALA A 71 -3.92 -15.03 -9.13
C ALA A 71 -3.22 -13.86 -8.39
N LEU A 72 -3.96 -13.03 -7.66
CA LEU A 72 -3.39 -11.95 -6.86
C LEU A 72 -2.52 -12.50 -5.72
N ILE A 73 -2.96 -13.58 -5.08
CA ILE A 73 -2.23 -14.29 -4.03
C ILE A 73 -0.92 -14.84 -4.59
N SER A 74 -0.97 -15.57 -5.70
CA SER A 74 0.22 -16.16 -6.37
C SER A 74 1.24 -15.10 -6.80
N LEU A 75 0.77 -13.91 -7.22
CA LEU A 75 1.61 -12.76 -7.55
C LEU A 75 2.11 -12.01 -6.31
N HIS A 76 1.65 -12.35 -5.11
CA HIS A 76 1.89 -11.61 -3.88
C HIS A 76 1.52 -10.12 -3.99
N TRP A 77 0.42 -9.83 -4.68
CA TRP A 77 -0.07 -8.47 -4.87
C TRP A 77 -1.10 -8.10 -3.80
N LEU A 78 -0.81 -7.07 -3.04
CA LEU A 78 -1.79 -6.45 -2.16
C LEU A 78 -2.93 -5.84 -2.99
N ARG A 79 -4.16 -5.88 -2.49
CA ARG A 79 -5.27 -5.13 -3.08
C ARG A 79 -4.99 -3.63 -3.01
N VAL A 80 -5.66 -2.85 -3.85
CA VAL A 80 -5.38 -1.41 -4.00
C VAL A 80 -5.43 -0.62 -2.69
N PRO A 81 -6.42 -0.79 -1.79
CA PRO A 81 -6.44 -0.08 -0.52
C PRO A 81 -5.22 -0.38 0.35
N GLU A 82 -4.87 -1.65 0.51
CA GLU A 82 -3.72 -2.11 1.30
C GLU A 82 -2.39 -1.71 0.64
N ARG A 83 -2.35 -1.66 -0.68
CA ARG A 83 -1.20 -1.17 -1.43
C ARG A 83 -0.93 0.31 -1.18
N ILE A 84 -1.97 1.13 -1.15
CA ILE A 84 -1.89 2.55 -0.79
C ILE A 84 -1.38 2.69 0.65
N ARG A 85 -1.97 1.96 1.60
CA ARG A 85 -1.53 1.95 3.00
C ARG A 85 -0.06 1.54 3.14
N PHE A 86 0.37 0.52 2.40
CA PHE A 86 1.75 0.07 2.38
C PHE A 86 2.71 1.19 1.96
N LYS A 87 2.41 1.88 0.87
CA LYS A 87 3.27 2.96 0.35
C LYS A 87 3.35 4.14 1.30
N VAL A 88 2.22 4.55 1.87
CA VAL A 88 2.18 5.64 2.85
C VAL A 88 2.96 5.27 4.12
N ALA A 89 2.74 4.07 4.67
CA ALA A 89 3.45 3.62 5.86
C ALA A 89 4.98 3.53 5.63
N VAL A 90 5.42 3.10 4.45
CA VAL A 90 6.85 3.10 4.08
C VAL A 90 7.41 4.52 4.03
N LEU A 91 6.65 5.50 3.53
CA LEU A 91 7.08 6.90 3.53
C LEU A 91 7.16 7.46 4.96
N VAL A 92 6.21 7.13 5.82
CA VAL A 92 6.23 7.52 7.24
C VAL A 92 7.45 6.92 7.94
N TYR A 93 7.71 5.61 7.77
CA TYR A 93 8.90 4.97 8.32
C TYR A 93 10.18 5.69 7.89
N ARG A 94 10.33 5.98 6.60
CA ARG A 94 11.48 6.70 6.06
C ARG A 94 11.62 8.10 6.62
N ALA A 95 10.52 8.81 6.84
CA ALA A 95 10.51 10.15 7.41
C ALA A 95 10.95 10.12 8.89
N LEU A 96 10.47 9.15 9.68
CA LEU A 96 10.86 8.98 11.08
C LEU A 96 12.33 8.61 11.24
N HIS A 97 12.90 7.84 10.31
CA HIS A 97 14.29 7.40 10.34
C HIS A 97 15.26 8.30 9.52
N GLY A 98 14.84 9.49 9.15
CA GLY A 98 15.69 10.47 8.44
C GLY A 98 16.14 10.06 7.03
N THR A 99 15.49 9.04 6.43
CA THR A 99 15.81 8.55 5.07
C THR A 99 14.85 9.08 3.99
N ALA A 100 13.94 9.97 4.38
CA ALA A 100 13.04 10.69 3.49
C ALA A 100 13.55 12.13 3.25
N PRO A 101 13.07 12.79 2.19
CA PRO A 101 13.31 14.23 2.01
C PRO A 101 12.84 15.04 3.23
N THR A 102 13.59 16.10 3.60
CA THR A 102 13.37 16.91 4.79
C THR A 102 11.96 17.50 4.89
N TYR A 103 11.35 17.86 3.76
CA TYR A 103 9.97 18.38 3.75
C TYR A 103 8.95 17.37 4.27
N LEU A 104 9.17 16.06 4.09
CA LEU A 104 8.27 15.03 4.64
C LEU A 104 8.47 14.85 6.15
N THR A 105 9.71 14.95 6.62
CA THR A 105 10.04 14.83 8.04
C THR A 105 9.37 15.95 8.86
N ASN A 106 9.37 17.16 8.32
CA ASN A 106 8.77 18.34 8.98
C ASN A 106 7.25 18.24 9.17
N PHE A 107 6.58 17.38 8.40
CA PHE A 107 5.13 17.19 8.52
C PHE A 107 4.73 16.17 9.59
N LEU A 108 5.67 15.39 10.11
CA LEU A 108 5.38 14.36 11.09
C LEU A 108 5.91 14.78 12.46
N SER A 109 5.02 14.95 13.41
CA SER A 109 5.37 15.24 14.81
C SER A 109 5.12 13.98 15.64
N VAL A 110 6.17 13.50 16.32
CA VAL A 110 6.03 12.46 17.33
C VAL A 110 5.29 13.07 18.54
N ALA A 111 4.31 12.34 19.05
CA ALA A 111 3.64 12.74 20.26
C ALA A 111 4.63 12.64 21.43
N ASN A 112 5.35 13.74 21.70
CA ASN A 112 6.12 13.85 22.93
C ASN A 112 5.12 13.81 24.08
N SER A 113 5.04 12.69 24.78
CA SER A 113 4.37 12.60 26.06
C SER A 113 5.14 13.42 27.08
N GLY A 114 4.98 14.75 27.02
CA GLY A 114 5.52 15.70 28.01
C GLY A 114 4.90 15.55 29.40
N ARG A 115 4.14 14.52 29.66
CA ARG A 115 3.72 14.02 30.96
C ARG A 115 4.48 12.76 31.24
N ARG A 116 5.06 12.63 32.45
CA ARG A 116 5.69 11.42 33.01
C ARG A 116 4.88 10.19 32.59
N GLY A 117 5.12 9.70 31.38
CA GLY A 117 4.55 8.47 30.86
C GLY A 117 5.14 7.30 31.66
N LEU A 118 4.30 6.37 32.05
CA LEU A 118 4.73 5.08 32.53
C LEU A 118 5.71 4.48 31.51
N ARG A 119 6.76 3.79 31.97
CA ARG A 119 7.79 3.14 31.12
C ARG A 119 7.25 2.15 30.08
N SER A 120 5.94 1.89 30.04
CA SER A 120 5.26 1.05 29.07
C SER A 120 4.71 1.81 27.85
N ASP A 121 4.87 3.14 27.77
CA ASP A 121 4.28 4.00 26.74
C ASP A 121 5.31 4.41 25.66
N ASP A 122 6.31 3.56 25.40
CA ASP A 122 7.28 3.71 24.31
C ASP A 122 6.67 3.44 22.91
N THR A 123 5.39 3.72 22.74
CA THR A 123 4.79 3.74 21.42
C THR A 123 5.09 5.08 20.78
N GLU A 124 5.95 5.07 19.74
CA GLU A 124 6.23 6.22 18.86
C GLU A 124 4.95 6.62 18.07
N ARG A 125 3.93 7.04 18.81
CA ARG A 125 2.69 7.52 18.21
C ARG A 125 2.91 8.89 17.58
N LEU A 126 2.33 9.09 16.43
CA LEU A 126 2.35 10.37 15.72
C LEU A 126 1.15 11.22 16.15
N VAL A 127 1.37 12.50 16.28
CA VAL A 127 0.29 13.48 16.48
C VAL A 127 -0.53 13.56 15.20
N ILE A 128 -1.84 13.38 15.31
CA ILE A 128 -2.76 13.60 14.19
C ILE A 128 -3.13 15.09 14.19
N PRO A 129 -2.70 15.86 13.17
CA PRO A 129 -3.04 17.29 13.09
C PRO A 129 -4.54 17.48 12.93
N GLN A 130 -5.09 18.49 13.61
CA GLN A 130 -6.48 18.88 13.39
C GLN A 130 -6.61 19.62 12.05
N THR A 131 -7.63 19.26 11.29
CA THR A 131 -7.92 19.86 9.99
C THR A 131 -9.21 20.65 10.03
N ARG A 132 -9.23 21.82 9.36
CA ARG A 132 -10.44 22.65 9.26
C ARG A 132 -11.45 22.11 8.24
N LEU A 133 -10.96 21.46 7.19
CA LEU A 133 -11.76 20.91 6.08
C LEU A 133 -11.54 19.41 6.02
N SER A 134 -12.53 18.62 6.43
CA SER A 134 -12.47 17.17 6.46
C SER A 134 -12.24 16.54 5.05
N THR A 135 -12.79 17.15 4.00
CA THR A 135 -12.71 16.62 2.64
C THR A 135 -11.31 16.65 2.03
N ILE A 136 -10.50 17.66 2.36
CA ILE A 136 -9.15 17.86 1.83
C ILE A 136 -8.11 17.61 2.92
N GLY A 137 -8.32 18.17 4.10
CA GLY A 137 -7.38 18.09 5.21
C GLY A 137 -7.13 16.67 5.70
N ASP A 138 -8.18 15.87 5.84
CA ASP A 138 -8.07 14.48 6.30
C ASP A 138 -7.35 13.58 5.30
N ARG A 139 -7.20 14.02 4.04
CA ARG A 139 -6.43 13.33 3.00
C ARG A 139 -4.98 13.78 2.93
N ALA A 140 -4.61 14.83 3.64
CA ALA A 140 -3.24 15.32 3.67
C ALA A 140 -2.29 14.28 4.30
N PHE A 141 -1.06 14.20 3.77
CA PHE A 141 -0.06 13.23 4.23
C PHE A 141 0.18 13.26 5.75
N PRO A 142 0.27 14.42 6.43
CA PRO A 142 0.45 14.46 7.88
C PRO A 142 -0.64 13.74 8.66
N VAL A 143 -1.89 13.86 8.21
CA VAL A 143 -3.05 13.24 8.87
C VAL A 143 -3.11 11.75 8.52
N THR A 144 -3.13 11.43 7.24
CA THR A 144 -3.26 10.04 6.78
C THR A 144 -2.06 9.19 7.18
N GLY A 145 -0.85 9.76 7.13
CA GLY A 145 0.37 9.10 7.57
C GLY A 145 0.32 8.77 9.06
N ALA A 146 -0.08 9.72 9.90
CA ALA A 146 -0.22 9.52 11.34
C ALA A 146 -1.32 8.49 11.67
N VAL A 147 -2.48 8.56 11.01
CA VAL A 147 -3.58 7.60 11.20
C VAL A 147 -3.16 6.20 10.82
N ILE A 148 -2.53 6.02 9.65
CA ILE A 148 -2.06 4.72 9.19
C ILE A 148 -0.98 4.18 10.12
N TRP A 149 0.00 5.01 10.52
CA TRP A 149 1.09 4.62 11.41
C TRP A 149 0.58 4.15 12.78
N ASN A 150 -0.27 4.96 13.40
CA ASN A 150 -0.84 4.65 14.71
C ASN A 150 -1.75 3.41 14.72
N GLY A 151 -2.26 3.02 13.57
CA GLY A 151 -3.04 1.79 13.39
C GLY A 151 -2.19 0.54 13.14
N LEU A 152 -0.86 0.65 13.00
CA LEU A 152 0.01 -0.50 12.85
C LEU A 152 0.32 -1.16 14.19
N PRO A 153 0.46 -2.49 14.23
CA PRO A 153 0.88 -3.18 15.43
C PRO A 153 2.35 -2.89 15.75
N THR A 154 2.69 -2.92 17.04
CA THR A 154 4.04 -2.60 17.56
C THR A 154 5.14 -3.44 16.92
N TYR A 155 4.91 -4.72 16.66
CA TYR A 155 5.91 -5.58 16.02
C TYR A 155 6.28 -5.12 14.59
N VAL A 156 5.42 -4.34 13.92
CA VAL A 156 5.70 -3.74 12.63
C VAL A 156 6.46 -2.43 12.81
N THR A 157 5.96 -1.52 13.66
CA THR A 157 6.56 -0.19 13.86
C THR A 157 7.95 -0.24 14.48
N SER A 158 8.21 -1.18 15.40
CA SER A 158 9.52 -1.40 16.05
C SER A 158 10.54 -2.15 15.18
N SER A 159 10.37 -2.15 13.86
CA SER A 159 11.28 -2.85 12.96
C SER A 159 12.65 -2.16 12.88
N PRO A 160 13.77 -2.90 13.01
CA PRO A 160 15.10 -2.33 13.10
C PRO A 160 15.64 -1.78 11.76
N SER A 161 15.04 -2.15 10.64
CA SER A 161 15.46 -1.70 9.31
C SER A 161 14.28 -1.58 8.36
N LEU A 162 14.45 -0.77 7.32
CA LEU A 162 13.44 -0.59 6.28
C LEU A 162 13.07 -1.91 5.56
N ALA A 163 14.03 -2.80 5.38
CA ALA A 163 13.80 -4.10 4.76
C ALA A 163 12.87 -4.98 5.62
N VAL A 164 13.18 -5.07 6.92
CA VAL A 164 12.36 -5.80 7.90
C VAL A 164 10.98 -5.16 8.04
N PHE A 165 10.91 -3.83 8.11
CA PHE A 165 9.66 -3.10 8.15
C PHE A 165 8.76 -3.43 6.95
N ARG A 166 9.31 -3.36 5.74
CA ARG A 166 8.57 -3.68 4.51
C ARG A 166 8.05 -5.13 4.51
N SER A 167 8.86 -6.07 4.96
CA SER A 167 8.47 -7.48 5.03
C SER A 167 7.32 -7.69 6.00
N ARG A 168 7.47 -7.24 7.26
CA ARG A 168 6.43 -7.36 8.29
C ARG A 168 5.14 -6.64 7.91
N LEU A 169 5.25 -5.40 7.38
CA LEU A 169 4.12 -4.62 6.91
C LEU A 169 3.38 -5.31 5.76
N LYS A 170 4.12 -5.88 4.80
CA LYS A 170 3.51 -6.60 3.68
C LYS A 170 2.73 -7.82 4.18
N THR A 171 3.31 -8.63 5.08
CA THR A 171 2.65 -9.78 5.68
C THR A 171 1.39 -9.37 6.44
N TYR A 172 1.47 -8.32 7.26
CA TYR A 172 0.33 -7.79 8.00
C TYR A 172 -0.81 -7.35 7.07
N LEU A 173 -0.51 -6.53 6.06
CA LEU A 173 -1.51 -6.05 5.11
C LEU A 173 -2.02 -7.14 4.15
N PHE A 174 -1.24 -8.19 3.94
CA PHE A 174 -1.67 -9.33 3.13
C PHE A 174 -2.83 -10.07 3.80
N GLY A 175 -2.81 -10.19 5.13
CA GLY A 175 -3.93 -10.74 5.90
C GLY A 175 -5.22 -9.92 5.75
N PHE A 176 -5.13 -8.59 5.64
CA PHE A 176 -6.31 -7.76 5.35
C PHE A 176 -6.80 -7.91 3.91
N SER A 177 -5.87 -8.07 2.96
CA SER A 177 -6.23 -8.28 1.55
C SER A 177 -6.93 -9.62 1.34
N PHE A 178 -6.55 -10.64 2.12
CA PHE A 178 -6.99 -12.02 1.92
C PHE A 178 -7.23 -12.70 3.29
N PRO A 179 -8.33 -12.35 3.97
CA PRO A 179 -8.61 -12.88 5.31
C PRO A 179 -8.79 -14.40 5.34
N ASP A 180 -9.25 -14.99 4.23
CA ASP A 180 -9.52 -16.42 4.11
C ASP A 180 -8.23 -17.29 4.08
N LEU A 181 -7.04 -16.68 4.01
CA LEU A 181 -5.76 -17.39 4.06
C LEU A 181 -5.22 -17.59 5.48
N ILE A 182 -5.81 -16.91 6.46
CA ILE A 182 -5.40 -16.99 7.86
C ILE A 182 -6.39 -17.91 8.58
N VAL A 183 -6.31 -19.19 8.27
CA VAL A 183 -6.99 -20.27 9.04
C VAL A 183 -5.92 -21.18 9.59
#